data_f2501db588570cd6d841dcf44cacc5e5
#
_entry.id   f2501db588570cd6d841dcf44cacc5e5
#
_cell.length_a   1.000
_cell.length_b   1.000
_cell.length_c   1.000
_cell.angle_alpha   90.00
_cell.angle_beta   90.00
_cell.angle_gamma   90.00
#
_symmetry.space_group_name_H-M   'P 1'
#
loop_
_entity.id
_entity.type
_entity.pdbx_description
1 polymer ?
#
loop_
_entity_poly.entity_id
_entity_poly.type
_entity_poly.pdbx_seq_one_letter_code
_entity_poly.pdbx_strand_id
1 'polypeptide(L)'
;MEFLFQGLSQESLWLVVVFYDLLLVVILYKFFGKYGLYTAVILGIILGNLQGGKVSEFVIFDTTFTVSMGAILYSGIYFSTDLLNEKYGKTEANRAVNLGFFANIAVLLTLLLSLLFKPSDLTGSALEVHNALSVIASYSPAFIIGSLTAYSVSYTHLTL
;
A
#
# COMPACT_ATOMS: atom_id res chain seq x y z
N MET A 1 -4.98 -21.65 0.97
CA MET A 1 -4.19 -20.78 0.08
C MET A 1 -2.69 -21.05 0.18
N GLU A 2 -2.18 -21.43 1.35
CA GLU A 2 -0.78 -21.83 1.53
C GLU A 2 -0.33 -22.96 0.58
N PHE A 3 -1.23 -23.89 0.24
CA PHE A 3 -0.91 -25.06 -0.59
C PHE A 3 -0.50 -24.71 -2.04
N LEU A 4 -0.98 -23.59 -2.59
CA LEU A 4 -0.68 -23.16 -3.98
C LEU A 4 0.71 -22.52 -4.12
N PHE A 5 1.28 -22.05 -3.03
CA PHE A 5 2.54 -21.31 -3.02
C PHE A 5 3.62 -21.99 -2.16
N GLN A 6 3.31 -23.19 -1.62
CA GLN A 6 4.30 -24.04 -0.93
C GLN A 6 5.38 -24.45 -1.90
N GLY A 7 6.59 -23.96 -1.68
CA GLY A 7 7.77 -24.27 -2.50
C GLY A 7 8.30 -23.11 -3.35
N LEU A 8 7.62 -21.96 -3.37
CA LEU A 8 8.19 -20.75 -3.98
C LEU A 8 9.18 -20.08 -3.02
N SER A 9 10.31 -19.64 -3.54
CA SER A 9 11.24 -18.81 -2.79
C SER A 9 10.63 -17.45 -2.49
N GLN A 10 11.16 -16.72 -1.50
CA GLN A 10 10.68 -15.38 -1.14
C GLN A 10 10.80 -14.40 -2.33
N GLU A 11 11.85 -14.52 -3.13
CA GLU A 11 12.09 -13.75 -4.35
C GLU A 11 10.99 -14.00 -5.39
N SER A 12 10.63 -15.29 -5.59
CA SER A 12 9.56 -15.68 -6.50
C SER A 12 8.20 -15.14 -6.05
N LEU A 13 7.91 -15.21 -4.75
CA LEU A 13 6.68 -14.63 -4.17
C LEU A 13 6.64 -13.12 -4.34
N TRP A 14 7.77 -12.43 -4.16
CA TRP A 14 7.88 -10.99 -4.39
C TRP A 14 7.52 -10.63 -5.84
N LEU A 15 8.07 -11.34 -6.82
CA LEU A 15 7.73 -11.14 -8.23
C LEU A 15 6.24 -11.38 -8.49
N VAL A 16 5.66 -12.42 -7.92
CA VAL A 16 4.21 -12.70 -8.05
C VAL A 16 3.38 -11.54 -7.54
N VAL A 17 3.75 -10.93 -6.39
CA VAL A 17 3.03 -9.78 -5.84
C VAL A 17 3.18 -8.54 -6.72
N VAL A 18 4.37 -8.26 -7.26
CA VAL A 18 4.58 -7.17 -8.22
C VAL A 18 3.72 -7.35 -9.47
N PHE A 19 3.72 -8.56 -10.07
CA PHE A 19 2.88 -8.85 -11.23
C PHE A 19 1.39 -8.73 -10.93
N TYR A 20 0.96 -9.21 -9.77
CA TYR A 20 -0.42 -9.07 -9.32
C TYR A 20 -0.83 -7.60 -9.20
N ASP A 21 0.02 -6.77 -8.58
CA ASP A 21 -0.23 -5.35 -8.39
C ASP A 21 -0.38 -4.62 -9.74
N LEU A 22 0.56 -4.83 -10.65
CA LEU A 22 0.49 -4.24 -12.00
C LEU A 22 -0.71 -4.75 -12.81
N LEU A 23 -1.02 -6.04 -12.72
CA LEU A 23 -2.18 -6.64 -13.38
C LEU A 23 -3.48 -6.05 -12.84
N LEU A 24 -3.57 -5.83 -11.53
CA LEU A 24 -4.73 -5.20 -10.89
C LEU A 24 -4.98 -3.79 -11.46
N VAL A 25 -3.92 -2.99 -11.64
CA VAL A 25 -4.02 -1.66 -12.26
C VAL A 25 -4.59 -1.76 -13.67
N VAL A 26 -4.07 -2.70 -14.48
CA VAL A 26 -4.55 -2.90 -15.87
C VAL A 26 -6.02 -3.32 -15.90
N ILE A 27 -6.42 -4.23 -15.01
CA ILE A 27 -7.81 -4.69 -14.90
C ILE A 27 -8.72 -3.53 -14.49
N LEU A 28 -8.36 -2.79 -13.44
CA LEU A 28 -9.14 -1.65 -12.97
C LEU A 28 -9.25 -0.58 -14.06
N TYR A 29 -8.16 -0.29 -14.76
CA TYR A 29 -8.20 0.66 -15.89
C TYR A 29 -9.10 0.18 -17.02
N LYS A 30 -9.01 -1.08 -17.40
CA LYS A 30 -9.81 -1.67 -18.49
C LYS A 30 -11.32 -1.60 -18.21
N PHE A 31 -11.74 -1.88 -16.97
CA PHE A 31 -13.17 -1.92 -16.63
C PHE A 31 -13.74 -0.57 -16.19
N PHE A 32 -12.94 0.30 -15.57
CA PHE A 32 -13.41 1.54 -14.95
C PHE A 32 -12.71 2.80 -15.49
N GLY A 33 -11.79 2.69 -16.44
CA GLY A 33 -11.09 3.82 -17.04
C GLY A 33 -10.37 4.68 -16.01
N LYS A 34 -10.55 6.00 -16.07
CA LYS A 34 -9.94 6.96 -15.15
C LYS A 34 -10.20 6.63 -13.69
N TYR A 35 -11.42 6.26 -13.35
CA TYR A 35 -11.80 5.92 -11.97
C TYR A 35 -11.11 4.65 -11.46
N GLY A 36 -10.83 3.70 -12.35
CA GLY A 36 -10.03 2.52 -12.03
C GLY A 36 -8.61 2.88 -11.61
N LEU A 37 -7.97 3.84 -12.29
CA LEU A 37 -6.66 4.33 -11.91
C LEU A 37 -6.67 5.06 -10.55
N TYR A 38 -7.71 5.88 -10.29
CA TYR A 38 -7.90 6.47 -8.97
C TYR A 38 -8.03 5.42 -7.88
N THR A 39 -8.84 4.39 -8.14
CA THR A 39 -9.02 3.27 -7.19
C THR A 39 -7.70 2.54 -6.93
N ALA A 40 -6.91 2.29 -7.97
CA ALA A 40 -5.60 1.63 -7.83
C ALA A 40 -4.64 2.46 -6.96
N VAL A 41 -4.56 3.78 -7.18
CA VAL A 41 -3.74 4.68 -6.34
C VAL A 41 -4.21 4.65 -4.88
N ILE A 42 -5.51 4.79 -4.63
CA ILE A 42 -6.07 4.81 -3.29
C ILE A 42 -5.80 3.48 -2.57
N LEU A 43 -6.09 2.35 -3.23
CA LEU A 43 -5.84 1.02 -2.67
C LEU A 43 -4.36 0.80 -2.40
N GLY A 44 -3.49 1.16 -3.34
CA GLY A 44 -2.05 1.03 -3.18
C GLY A 44 -1.52 1.80 -1.97
N ILE A 45 -1.96 3.05 -1.76
CA ILE A 45 -1.56 3.87 -0.61
C ILE A 45 -2.05 3.25 0.70
N ILE A 46 -3.32 2.82 0.78
CA ILE A 46 -3.89 2.22 1.99
C ILE A 46 -3.21 0.89 2.31
N LEU A 47 -3.15 -0.03 1.34
CA LEU A 47 -2.58 -1.35 1.53
C LEU A 47 -1.07 -1.29 1.78
N GLY A 48 -0.36 -0.38 1.10
CA GLY A 48 1.05 -0.12 1.34
C GLY A 48 1.34 0.32 2.76
N ASN A 49 0.48 1.19 3.32
CA ASN A 49 0.59 1.62 4.71
C ASN A 49 0.25 0.48 5.69
N LEU A 50 -0.82 -0.28 5.45
CA LEU A 50 -1.21 -1.40 6.30
C LEU A 50 -0.14 -2.51 6.33
N GLN A 51 0.57 -2.73 5.23
CA GLN A 51 1.64 -3.72 5.13
C GLN A 51 3.04 -3.16 5.39
N GLY A 52 3.15 -1.87 5.67
CA GLY A 52 4.43 -1.19 5.88
C GLY A 52 5.30 -1.81 6.96
N GLY A 53 4.67 -2.26 8.07
CA GLY A 53 5.36 -2.93 9.17
C GLY A 53 5.73 -4.39 8.90
N LYS A 54 5.23 -5.02 7.83
CA LYS A 54 5.62 -6.37 7.44
C LYS A 54 6.90 -6.32 6.62
N VAL A 55 8.00 -6.78 7.21
CA VAL A 55 9.32 -6.80 6.60
C VAL A 55 9.69 -8.24 6.24
N SER A 56 10.29 -8.43 5.07
CA SER A 56 10.82 -9.72 4.61
C SER A 56 12.24 -9.56 4.10
N GLU A 57 13.01 -10.63 4.19
CA GLU A 57 14.40 -10.69 3.70
C GLU A 57 14.44 -11.48 2.39
N PHE A 58 15.19 -10.94 1.43
CA PHE A 58 15.46 -11.55 0.13
C PHE A 58 16.96 -11.67 -0.07
N VAL A 59 17.39 -12.76 -0.68
CA VAL A 59 18.79 -12.97 -1.04
C VAL A 59 18.92 -12.89 -2.55
N ILE A 60 19.61 -11.86 -3.05
CA ILE A 60 19.86 -11.67 -4.47
C ILE A 60 21.38 -11.53 -4.66
N PHE A 61 21.98 -12.39 -5.47
CA PHE A 61 23.43 -12.42 -5.72
C PHE A 61 24.26 -12.42 -4.42
N ASP A 62 23.92 -13.31 -3.49
CA ASP A 62 24.56 -13.45 -2.17
C ASP A 62 24.47 -12.22 -1.24
N THR A 63 23.64 -11.25 -1.61
CA THR A 63 23.37 -10.06 -0.80
C THR A 63 21.95 -10.13 -0.22
N THR A 64 21.84 -9.97 1.11
CA THR A 64 20.55 -9.95 1.80
C THR A 64 19.97 -8.53 1.76
N PHE A 65 18.74 -8.42 1.25
CA PHE A 65 17.96 -7.19 1.25
C PHE A 65 16.78 -7.33 2.20
N THR A 66 16.62 -6.33 3.06
CA THR A 66 15.47 -6.23 3.96
C THR A 66 14.46 -5.26 3.36
N VAL A 67 13.27 -5.74 3.02
CA VAL A 67 12.26 -4.96 2.28
C VAL A 67 10.93 -4.99 3.00
N SER A 68 10.29 -3.83 3.14
CA SER A 68 8.90 -3.74 3.59
C SER A 68 7.94 -4.24 2.50
N MET A 69 7.00 -5.10 2.88
CA MET A 69 5.98 -5.60 1.94
C MET A 69 5.09 -4.47 1.41
N GLY A 70 4.88 -3.42 2.19
CA GLY A 70 4.17 -2.22 1.72
C GLY A 70 4.88 -1.52 0.57
N ALA A 71 6.22 -1.60 0.48
CA ALA A 71 6.99 -0.96 -0.59
C ALA A 71 6.71 -1.56 -1.98
N ILE A 72 6.30 -2.82 -2.07
CA ILE A 72 5.99 -3.48 -3.35
C ILE A 72 4.83 -2.78 -4.06
N LEU A 73 3.82 -2.34 -3.30
CA LEU A 73 2.61 -1.73 -3.84
C LEU A 73 2.84 -0.32 -4.42
N TYR A 74 4.01 0.26 -4.22
CA TYR A 74 4.38 1.50 -4.90
C TYR A 74 4.54 1.31 -6.41
N SER A 75 4.80 0.10 -6.90
CA SER A 75 4.87 -0.19 -8.35
C SER A 75 3.53 0.13 -9.03
N GLY A 76 2.42 -0.32 -8.49
CA GLY A 76 1.08 -0.02 -9.00
C GLY A 76 0.68 1.44 -8.82
N ILE A 77 1.08 2.09 -7.70
CA ILE A 77 0.84 3.52 -7.49
C ILE A 77 1.53 4.35 -8.57
N TYR A 78 2.83 4.13 -8.81
CA TYR A 78 3.59 4.86 -9.83
C TYR A 78 3.03 4.58 -11.24
N PHE A 79 2.78 3.33 -11.57
CA PHE A 79 2.20 2.97 -12.87
C PHE A 79 0.83 3.64 -13.08
N SER A 80 -0.03 3.66 -12.07
CA SER A 80 -1.34 4.32 -12.13
C SER A 80 -1.23 5.84 -12.27
N THR A 81 -0.32 6.47 -11.52
CA THR A 81 -0.11 7.93 -11.59
C THR A 81 0.51 8.36 -12.90
N ASP A 82 1.41 7.56 -13.48
CA ASP A 82 2.00 7.82 -14.80
C ASP A 82 0.93 7.74 -15.90
N LEU A 83 0.07 6.71 -15.87
CA LEU A 83 -1.06 6.60 -16.79
C LEU A 83 -2.07 7.73 -16.63
N LEU A 84 -2.35 8.16 -15.38
CA LEU A 84 -3.21 9.32 -15.14
C LEU A 84 -2.59 10.59 -15.68
N ASN A 85 -1.30 10.81 -15.46
CA ASN A 85 -0.58 11.98 -15.94
C ASN A 85 -0.57 12.05 -17.46
N GLU A 86 -0.23 10.94 -18.12
CA GLU A 86 -0.12 10.86 -19.58
C GLU A 86 -1.47 11.02 -20.28
N LYS A 87 -2.53 10.38 -19.78
CA LYS A 87 -3.84 10.34 -20.44
C LYS A 87 -4.80 11.43 -20.01
N TYR A 88 -4.70 11.89 -18.78
CA TYR A 88 -5.67 12.83 -18.19
C TYR A 88 -5.04 14.09 -17.60
N GLY A 89 -3.72 14.18 -17.63
CA GLY A 89 -2.93 15.32 -17.19
C GLY A 89 -2.53 15.30 -15.71
N LYS A 90 -1.50 16.08 -15.39
CA LYS A 90 -0.86 16.18 -14.07
C LYS A 90 -1.85 16.49 -12.93
N THR A 91 -2.87 17.30 -13.21
CA THR A 91 -3.88 17.67 -12.21
C THR A 91 -4.65 16.45 -11.71
N GLU A 92 -4.99 15.51 -12.61
CA GLU A 92 -5.72 14.30 -12.24
C GLU A 92 -4.84 13.32 -11.48
N ALA A 93 -3.58 13.17 -11.86
CA ALA A 93 -2.62 12.36 -11.11
C ALA A 93 -2.46 12.89 -9.67
N ASN A 94 -2.28 14.21 -9.50
CA ASN A 94 -2.20 14.84 -8.18
C ASN A 94 -3.46 14.66 -7.34
N ARG A 95 -4.63 14.77 -7.97
CA ARG A 95 -5.91 14.54 -7.27
C ARG A 95 -6.02 13.11 -6.76
N ALA A 96 -5.62 12.11 -7.56
CA ALA A 96 -5.67 10.72 -7.16
C ALA A 96 -4.78 10.45 -5.94
N VAL A 97 -3.55 10.98 -5.95
CA VAL A 97 -2.60 10.83 -4.83
C VAL A 97 -3.10 11.55 -3.57
N ASN A 98 -3.55 12.80 -3.69
CA ASN A 98 -4.10 13.54 -2.55
C ASN A 98 -5.32 12.83 -1.95
N LEU A 99 -6.20 12.29 -2.80
CA LEU A 99 -7.36 11.54 -2.35
C LEU A 99 -6.94 10.23 -1.64
N GLY A 100 -5.91 9.56 -2.15
CA GLY A 100 -5.34 8.37 -1.51
C GLY A 100 -4.78 8.66 -0.12
N PHE A 101 -4.03 9.75 0.05
CA PHE A 101 -3.54 10.15 1.37
C PHE A 101 -4.67 10.53 2.31
N PHE A 102 -5.68 11.27 1.84
CA PHE A 102 -6.85 11.61 2.66
C PHE A 102 -7.61 10.35 3.10
N ALA A 103 -7.82 9.40 2.19
CA ALA A 103 -8.45 8.13 2.50
C ALA A 103 -7.63 7.33 3.52
N ASN A 104 -6.29 7.32 3.39
CA ASN A 104 -5.41 6.63 4.33
C ASN A 104 -5.46 7.25 5.74
N ILE A 105 -5.52 8.57 5.86
CA ILE A 105 -5.73 9.26 7.14
C ILE A 105 -7.09 8.89 7.73
N ALA A 106 -8.14 8.85 6.91
CA ALA A 106 -9.47 8.44 7.37
C ALA A 106 -9.49 6.99 7.88
N VAL A 107 -8.78 6.07 7.19
CA VAL A 107 -8.60 4.68 7.64
C VAL A 107 -7.89 4.64 8.99
N LEU A 108 -6.79 5.40 9.16
CA LEU A 108 -6.06 5.46 10.43
C LEU A 108 -6.94 5.98 11.57
N LEU A 109 -7.68 7.08 11.35
CA LEU A 109 -8.58 7.62 12.36
C LEU A 109 -9.68 6.62 12.73
N THR A 110 -10.27 5.94 11.74
CA THR A 110 -11.27 4.89 11.98
C THR A 110 -10.69 3.73 12.80
N LEU A 111 -9.45 3.33 12.48
CA LEU A 111 -8.74 2.30 13.23
C LEU A 111 -8.50 2.73 14.69
N LEU A 112 -8.01 3.96 14.92
CA LEU A 112 -7.79 4.49 16.25
C LEU A 112 -9.09 4.57 17.06
N LEU A 113 -10.20 5.01 16.43
CA LEU A 113 -11.51 5.02 17.06
C LEU A 113 -12.00 3.61 17.41
N SER A 114 -11.78 2.63 16.55
CA SER A 114 -12.15 1.23 16.82
C SER A 114 -11.38 0.64 18.01
N LEU A 115 -10.13 1.05 18.22
CA LEU A 115 -9.29 0.62 19.33
C LEU A 115 -9.75 1.16 20.70
N LEU A 116 -10.65 2.16 20.74
CA LEU A 116 -11.26 2.62 21.98
C LEU A 116 -12.27 1.61 22.55
N PHE A 117 -12.80 0.70 21.71
CA PHE A 117 -13.66 -0.36 22.14
C PHE A 117 -12.82 -1.52 22.67
N LYS A 118 -13.15 -1.99 23.88
CA LYS A 118 -12.47 -3.14 24.47
C LYS A 118 -12.81 -4.42 23.72
N PRO A 119 -11.83 -5.30 23.47
CA PRO A 119 -12.10 -6.60 22.87
C PRO A 119 -12.97 -7.44 23.82
N SER A 120 -13.75 -8.36 23.25
CA SER A 120 -14.51 -9.34 24.04
C SER A 120 -13.54 -10.38 24.60
N ASP A 121 -13.60 -10.60 25.91
CA ASP A 121 -12.79 -11.64 26.57
C ASP A 121 -13.30 -13.06 26.27
N LEU A 122 -14.46 -13.17 25.61
CA LEU A 122 -15.12 -14.46 25.34
C LEU A 122 -14.50 -15.23 24.15
N THR A 123 -13.68 -14.57 23.33
CA THR A 123 -13.03 -15.21 22.16
C THR A 123 -11.58 -14.76 22.06
N GLY A 124 -10.62 -15.69 22.10
CA GLY A 124 -9.19 -15.38 21.94
C GLY A 124 -8.90 -14.62 20.65
N SER A 125 -9.65 -14.89 19.58
CA SER A 125 -9.53 -14.18 18.29
C SER A 125 -9.87 -12.69 18.36
N ALA A 126 -10.78 -12.26 19.22
CA ALA A 126 -11.13 -10.84 19.39
C ALA A 126 -9.93 -10.04 19.96
N LEU A 127 -9.24 -10.62 20.93
CA LEU A 127 -8.03 -10.02 21.51
C LEU A 127 -6.87 -10.01 20.50
N GLU A 128 -6.69 -11.07 19.74
CA GLU A 128 -5.65 -11.16 18.69
C GLU A 128 -5.86 -10.10 17.60
N VAL A 129 -7.10 -9.94 17.14
CA VAL A 129 -7.45 -8.88 16.16
C VAL A 129 -7.21 -7.50 16.75
N HIS A 130 -7.63 -7.23 17.99
CA HIS A 130 -7.37 -5.96 18.65
C HIS A 130 -5.87 -5.65 18.74
N ASN A 131 -5.05 -6.61 19.12
CA ASN A 131 -3.60 -6.46 19.21
C ASN A 131 -2.98 -6.21 17.82
N ALA A 132 -3.40 -6.93 16.78
CA ALA A 132 -2.93 -6.74 15.43
C ALA A 132 -3.25 -5.32 14.90
N LEU A 133 -4.47 -4.84 15.12
CA LEU A 133 -4.89 -3.49 14.77
C LEU A 133 -4.10 -2.42 15.54
N SER A 134 -3.80 -2.66 16.82
CA SER A 134 -2.99 -1.77 17.66
C SER A 134 -1.56 -1.65 17.12
N VAL A 135 -0.95 -2.76 16.71
CA VAL A 135 0.37 -2.75 16.09
C VAL A 135 0.35 -1.94 14.78
N ILE A 136 -0.64 -2.15 13.91
CA ILE A 136 -0.79 -1.38 12.67
C ILE A 136 -0.94 0.12 12.97
N ALA A 137 -1.79 0.49 13.93
CA ALA A 137 -2.02 1.87 14.31
C ALA A 137 -0.74 2.55 14.85
N SER A 138 0.16 1.80 15.50
CA SER A 138 1.37 2.34 16.10
C SER A 138 2.39 2.86 15.08
N TYR A 139 2.55 2.19 13.94
CA TYR A 139 3.52 2.58 12.90
C TYR A 139 2.92 3.39 11.74
N SER A 140 1.60 3.30 11.52
CA SER A 140 0.91 3.97 10.40
C SER A 140 1.19 5.48 10.29
N PRO A 141 1.23 6.29 11.38
CA PRO A 141 1.55 7.71 11.28
C PRO A 141 2.92 7.98 10.68
N ALA A 142 3.94 7.19 11.04
CA ALA A 142 5.30 7.36 10.50
C ALA A 142 5.35 7.08 9.00
N PHE A 143 4.65 6.04 8.52
CA PHE A 143 4.56 5.72 7.10
C PHE A 143 3.79 6.78 6.31
N ILE A 144 2.71 7.33 6.86
CA ILE A 144 1.95 8.42 6.23
C ILE A 144 2.84 9.65 6.06
N ILE A 145 3.52 10.08 7.12
CA ILE A 145 4.41 11.25 7.10
C ILE A 145 5.57 11.01 6.13
N GLY A 146 6.22 9.85 6.17
CA GLY A 146 7.31 9.49 5.28
C GLY A 146 6.89 9.51 3.81
N SER A 147 5.74 8.92 3.48
CA SER A 147 5.20 8.89 2.13
C SER A 147 4.82 10.28 1.61
N LEU A 148 4.19 11.12 2.44
CA LEU A 148 3.87 12.51 2.10
C LEU A 148 5.13 13.33 1.84
N THR A 149 6.16 13.15 2.66
CA THR A 149 7.44 13.85 2.50
C THR A 149 8.12 13.42 1.20
N ALA A 150 8.22 12.13 0.92
CA ALA A 150 8.79 11.59 -0.30
C ALA A 150 8.06 12.11 -1.55
N TYR A 151 6.73 12.12 -1.50
CA TYR A 151 5.89 12.65 -2.58
C TYR A 151 6.14 14.14 -2.82
N SER A 152 6.18 14.96 -1.77
CA SER A 152 6.43 16.40 -1.86
C SER A 152 7.80 16.70 -2.48
N VAL A 153 8.83 15.95 -2.09
CA VAL A 153 10.19 16.10 -2.65
C VAL A 153 10.23 15.72 -4.12
N SER A 154 9.60 14.60 -4.53
CA SER A 154 9.55 14.17 -5.94
C SER A 154 8.92 15.24 -6.83
N TYR A 155 7.89 15.92 -6.35
CA TYR A 155 7.21 16.96 -7.12
C TYR A 155 8.01 18.25 -7.30
N THR A 156 8.81 18.63 -6.30
CA THR A 156 9.66 19.84 -6.39
C THR A 156 10.79 19.64 -7.38
N HIS A 157 11.30 18.42 -7.56
CA HIS A 157 12.36 18.12 -8.52
C HIS A 157 11.89 17.95 -9.97
N LEU A 158 10.61 17.64 -10.20
CA LEU A 158 10.03 17.52 -11.56
C LEU A 158 9.53 18.85 -12.14
N THR A 159 9.63 19.94 -11.40
CA THR A 159 9.21 21.29 -11.82
C THR A 159 10.38 22.22 -12.16
N LEU A 160 11.60 21.70 -12.14
CA LEU A 160 12.83 22.34 -12.64
C LEU A 160 13.23 21.77 -14.01
#